data_145605c133aef22a76c71318a98d04de
#
_entry.id   145605c133aef22a76c71318a98d04de
#
_cell.length_a   1.000
_cell.length_b   1.000
_cell.length_c   1.000
_cell.angle_alpha   90.00
_cell.angle_beta   90.00
_cell.angle_gamma   90.00
#
_symmetry.space_group_name_H-M   'P 1'
#
loop_
_entity.id
_entity.type
_entity.pdbx_description
1 polymer ?
#
loop_
_entity_poly.entity_id
_entity_poly.type
_entity_poly.pdbx_seq_one_letter_code
_entity_poly.pdbx_strand_id
1 'polypeptide(L)'
;MFLCNVSATFTKENLLRKLDFRGAMMKQWKLLALGCALLALTGCASMDSTIQVDSDFSGKWEAQLHIPESLSKSDIEAGFDDSVSKIINDRKHIGDDSFEEKQNKEKESLKQFSAKHIKLEAIDSNGEVLPNQVEAKSEHWKITATFSDESELTNSYRLIYGAIDRPEALHVIYPYGEESNAYMFNMGRSYGTTTITVDGEIKTDFKTDGVVNGNIITFEKDKNIRFVFLKASHTIRNVMIGVVVFVVVVGAYILWRKRG
;
A
#
# COMPACT_ATOMS: atom_id res chain seq x y z
N MET A 1 -12.33 70.16 -5.03
CA MET A 1 -11.59 70.20 -3.75
C MET A 1 -12.53 69.70 -2.66
N PHE A 2 -12.57 68.38 -2.46
CA PHE A 2 -13.33 67.72 -1.35
C PHE A 2 -12.42 66.66 -0.74
N LEU A 3 -11.89 66.97 0.45
CA LEU A 3 -11.15 66.08 1.31
C LEU A 3 -12.18 65.30 2.17
N CYS A 4 -12.32 64.02 1.95
CA CYS A 4 -13.02 63.15 2.89
C CYS A 4 -12.03 62.57 3.87
N ASN A 5 -12.07 63.07 5.11
CA ASN A 5 -11.42 62.49 6.29
C ASN A 5 -12.17 61.23 6.71
N VAL A 6 -11.60 60.03 6.52
CA VAL A 6 -12.08 58.80 7.14
C VAL A 6 -11.19 58.50 8.33
N SER A 7 -11.66 58.87 9.51
CA SER A 7 -11.07 58.49 10.80
C SER A 7 -11.49 57.05 11.11
N ALA A 8 -10.60 56.07 10.89
CA ALA A 8 -10.84 54.70 11.26
C ALA A 8 -10.51 54.50 12.74
N THR A 9 -11.56 54.39 13.57
CA THR A 9 -11.45 53.95 14.98
C THR A 9 -11.07 52.45 15.02
N PHE A 10 -9.78 52.21 15.27
CA PHE A 10 -9.26 50.87 15.54
C PHE A 10 -9.67 50.45 16.96
N THR A 11 -10.66 49.60 17.09
CA THR A 11 -11.06 48.98 18.35
C THR A 11 -10.18 47.77 18.66
N LYS A 12 -9.89 47.57 19.95
CA LYS A 12 -9.04 46.49 20.50
C LYS A 12 -9.49 45.06 20.04
N GLU A 13 -10.78 44.92 19.72
CA GLU A 13 -11.37 43.67 19.15
C GLU A 13 -10.85 43.35 17.75
N ASN A 14 -10.56 44.31 16.90
CA ASN A 14 -10.01 44.08 15.56
C ASN A 14 -8.55 43.62 15.60
N LEU A 15 -7.82 43.98 16.66
CA LEU A 15 -6.44 43.50 16.86
C LEU A 15 -6.39 42.04 17.30
N LEU A 16 -7.30 41.59 18.17
CA LEU A 16 -7.40 40.20 18.63
C LEU A 16 -7.84 39.25 17.52
N ARG A 17 -8.80 39.67 16.67
CA ARG A 17 -9.18 38.87 15.47
C ARG A 17 -8.03 38.73 14.46
N LYS A 18 -7.18 39.76 14.29
CA LYS A 18 -6.00 39.65 13.42
C LYS A 18 -4.91 38.73 13.98
N LEU A 19 -4.76 38.65 15.30
CA LEU A 19 -3.80 37.75 15.96
C LEU A 19 -4.23 36.27 15.87
N ASP A 20 -5.52 35.99 16.05
CA ASP A 20 -6.06 34.64 15.85
C ASP A 20 -5.98 34.20 14.40
N PHE A 21 -6.22 35.09 13.44
CA PHE A 21 -6.10 34.77 12.02
C PHE A 21 -4.64 34.48 11.62
N ARG A 22 -3.64 35.15 12.23
CA ARG A 22 -2.21 34.85 12.02
C ARG A 22 -1.81 33.50 12.61
N GLY A 23 -2.35 33.12 13.77
CA GLY A 23 -2.10 31.83 14.40
C GLY A 23 -2.69 30.67 13.60
N ALA A 24 -3.91 30.83 13.11
CA ALA A 24 -4.57 29.84 12.23
C ALA A 24 -3.85 29.74 10.86
N MET A 25 -3.45 30.88 10.29
CA MET A 25 -2.72 30.91 9.02
C MET A 25 -1.33 30.31 9.13
N MET A 26 -0.60 30.52 10.24
CA MET A 26 0.71 29.87 10.46
C MET A 26 0.59 28.35 10.66
N LYS A 27 -0.48 27.84 11.29
CA LYS A 27 -0.77 26.40 11.35
C LYS A 27 -1.08 25.82 9.97
N GLN A 28 -1.88 26.53 9.18
CA GLN A 28 -2.19 26.10 7.80
C GLN A 28 -0.97 26.17 6.88
N TRP A 29 -0.08 27.15 7.06
CA TRP A 29 1.17 27.23 6.29
C TRP A 29 2.16 26.12 6.67
N LYS A 30 2.21 25.68 7.95
CA LYS A 30 3.01 24.54 8.35
C LYS A 30 2.45 23.23 7.79
N LEU A 31 1.12 23.07 7.75
CA LEU A 31 0.46 21.92 7.13
C LEU A 31 0.60 21.95 5.59
N LEU A 32 0.52 23.12 4.96
CA LEU A 32 0.79 23.29 3.52
C LEU A 32 2.26 23.06 3.19
N ALA A 33 3.19 23.52 4.02
CA ALA A 33 4.62 23.27 3.85
C ALA A 33 4.97 21.81 4.03
N LEU A 34 4.33 21.10 4.99
CA LEU A 34 4.49 19.65 5.18
C LEU A 34 3.87 18.87 3.99
N GLY A 35 2.69 19.27 3.53
CA GLY A 35 2.05 18.69 2.34
C GLY A 35 2.85 18.97 1.05
N CYS A 36 3.45 20.16 0.90
CA CYS A 36 4.33 20.48 -0.23
C CYS A 36 5.69 19.80 -0.14
N ALA A 37 6.22 19.55 1.07
CA ALA A 37 7.44 18.76 1.26
C ALA A 37 7.23 17.31 0.85
N LEU A 38 6.10 16.70 1.20
CA LEU A 38 5.73 15.35 0.74
C LEU A 38 5.51 15.30 -0.79
N LEU A 39 4.96 16.36 -1.41
CA LEU A 39 4.80 16.45 -2.87
C LEU A 39 6.12 16.74 -3.60
N ALA A 40 7.08 17.44 -2.98
CA ALA A 40 8.42 17.65 -3.55
C ALA A 40 9.30 16.38 -3.47
N LEU A 41 8.96 15.41 -2.64
CA LEU A 41 9.65 14.13 -2.47
C LEU A 41 9.39 13.13 -3.61
N THR A 42 8.41 13.37 -4.49
CA THR A 42 8.03 12.44 -5.57
C THR A 42 9.13 12.16 -6.60
N GLY A 43 10.21 12.94 -6.61
CA GLY A 43 11.36 12.72 -7.51
C GLY A 43 12.52 11.94 -6.90
N CYS A 44 12.61 11.83 -5.57
CA CYS A 44 13.80 11.31 -4.87
C CYS A 44 13.52 10.07 -4.00
N ALA A 45 12.27 9.78 -3.65
CA ALA A 45 11.95 8.56 -2.92
C ALA A 45 12.16 7.32 -3.81
N SER A 46 12.70 6.27 -3.22
CA SER A 46 12.77 4.94 -3.86
C SER A 46 12.21 3.88 -2.93
N MET A 47 11.63 2.83 -3.52
CA MET A 47 11.02 1.75 -2.76
C MET A 47 11.29 0.42 -3.43
N ASP A 48 12.19 -0.36 -2.87
CA ASP A 48 12.40 -1.74 -3.27
C ASP A 48 11.38 -2.64 -2.58
N SER A 49 10.74 -3.53 -3.32
CA SER A 49 9.60 -4.31 -2.84
C SER A 49 9.73 -5.79 -3.16
N THR A 50 9.29 -6.62 -2.24
CA THR A 50 9.06 -8.05 -2.46
C THR A 50 7.62 -8.38 -2.06
N ILE A 51 6.86 -8.94 -3.00
CA ILE A 51 5.45 -9.29 -2.80
C ILE A 51 5.31 -10.79 -3.05
N GLN A 52 4.74 -11.49 -2.09
CA GLN A 52 4.33 -12.89 -2.24
C GLN A 52 2.81 -12.96 -2.24
N VAL A 53 2.24 -13.63 -3.24
CA VAL A 53 0.81 -13.84 -3.39
C VAL A 53 0.54 -15.33 -3.51
N ASP A 54 -0.17 -15.86 -2.54
CA ASP A 54 -0.58 -17.26 -2.51
C ASP A 54 -1.82 -17.49 -3.39
N SER A 55 -2.18 -18.74 -3.63
CA SER A 55 -3.30 -19.08 -4.52
C SER A 55 -4.68 -18.67 -4.03
N ASP A 56 -4.85 -18.35 -2.75
CA ASP A 56 -6.08 -17.77 -2.19
C ASP A 56 -6.04 -16.23 -2.16
N PHE A 57 -4.97 -15.63 -2.75
CA PHE A 57 -4.65 -14.21 -2.75
C PHE A 57 -4.24 -13.65 -1.38
N SER A 58 -4.04 -14.50 -0.38
CA SER A 58 -3.33 -14.10 0.82
C SER A 58 -1.84 -13.90 0.53
N GLY A 59 -1.13 -13.24 1.46
CA GLY A 59 0.29 -13.08 1.29
C GLY A 59 0.93 -12.00 2.14
N LYS A 60 2.11 -11.59 1.68
CA LYS A 60 2.95 -10.63 2.37
C LYS A 60 3.61 -9.68 1.37
N TRP A 61 3.71 -8.44 1.76
CA TRP A 61 4.48 -7.42 1.07
C TRP A 61 5.52 -6.84 2.01
N GLU A 62 6.78 -6.94 1.64
CA GLU A 62 7.89 -6.26 2.31
C GLU A 62 8.43 -5.19 1.36
N ALA A 63 8.57 -3.97 1.86
CA ALA A 63 9.16 -2.87 1.12
C ALA A 63 10.23 -2.17 1.96
N GLN A 64 11.30 -1.76 1.30
CA GLN A 64 12.32 -0.87 1.86
C GLN A 64 12.16 0.49 1.17
N LEU A 65 11.70 1.44 1.93
CA LEU A 65 11.47 2.81 1.48
C LEU A 65 12.67 3.67 1.87
N HIS A 66 13.28 4.33 0.90
CA HIS A 66 14.28 5.36 1.11
C HIS A 66 13.68 6.72 0.78
N ILE A 67 13.78 7.65 1.72
CA ILE A 67 13.32 9.03 1.63
C ILE A 67 14.53 9.92 1.94
N PRO A 68 14.87 10.93 1.12
CA PRO A 68 16.06 11.77 1.34
C PRO A 68 15.94 12.71 2.54
N GLU A 69 14.94 12.54 3.37
CA GLU A 69 14.66 13.29 4.59
C GLU A 69 14.46 12.34 5.78
N SER A 70 15.12 12.65 6.89
CA SER A 70 15.01 11.85 8.11
C SER A 70 13.65 12.09 8.80
N LEU A 71 12.71 11.18 8.59
CA LEU A 71 11.35 11.23 9.12
C LEU A 71 11.19 10.37 10.37
N SER A 72 10.26 10.74 11.24
CA SER A 72 9.80 9.90 12.34
C SER A 72 8.70 8.92 11.89
N LYS A 73 8.42 7.91 12.71
CA LYS A 73 7.32 6.98 12.45
C LYS A 73 5.98 7.71 12.30
N SER A 74 5.71 8.71 13.15
CA SER A 74 4.50 9.51 13.09
C SER A 74 4.37 10.34 11.79
N ASP A 75 5.49 10.75 11.19
CA ASP A 75 5.47 11.47 9.92
C ASP A 75 5.06 10.53 8.76
N ILE A 76 5.57 9.27 8.76
CA ILE A 76 5.16 8.25 7.77
C ILE A 76 3.69 7.85 7.95
N GLU A 77 3.26 7.63 9.20
CA GLU A 77 1.86 7.31 9.52
C GLU A 77 0.91 8.45 9.11
N ALA A 78 1.33 9.71 9.28
CA ALA A 78 0.57 10.86 8.78
C ALA A 78 0.46 10.85 7.24
N GLY A 79 1.48 10.37 6.53
CA GLY A 79 1.43 10.14 5.08
C GLY A 79 0.37 9.12 4.67
N PHE A 80 0.20 8.04 5.44
CA PHE A 80 -0.89 7.07 5.22
C PHE A 80 -2.27 7.69 5.46
N ASP A 81 -2.44 8.48 6.52
CA ASP A 81 -3.68 9.20 6.82
C ASP A 81 -4.05 10.20 5.71
N ASP A 82 -3.08 10.89 5.15
CA ASP A 82 -3.26 11.80 4.01
C ASP A 82 -3.66 11.02 2.75
N SER A 83 -3.02 9.87 2.48
CA SER A 83 -3.39 8.96 1.39
C SER A 83 -4.83 8.51 1.48
N VAL A 84 -5.27 8.07 2.65
CA VAL A 84 -6.68 7.70 2.91
C VAL A 84 -7.60 8.86 2.56
N SER A 85 -7.24 10.06 2.98
CA SER A 85 -8.05 11.26 2.73
C SER A 85 -8.11 11.62 1.23
N LYS A 86 -7.01 11.45 0.49
CA LYS A 86 -6.96 11.66 -0.98
C LYS A 86 -7.81 10.64 -1.72
N ILE A 87 -7.68 9.35 -1.41
CA ILE A 87 -8.45 8.26 -2.03
C ILE A 87 -9.96 8.51 -1.90
N ILE A 88 -10.38 8.97 -0.73
CA ILE A 88 -11.80 9.24 -0.44
C ILE A 88 -12.28 10.51 -1.13
N ASN A 89 -11.48 11.58 -1.12
CA ASN A 89 -11.86 12.86 -1.72
C ASN A 89 -11.95 12.80 -3.25
N ASP A 90 -11.15 11.98 -3.92
CA ASP A 90 -11.20 11.79 -5.38
C ASP A 90 -12.55 11.21 -5.85
N ARG A 91 -13.31 10.57 -4.95
CA ARG A 91 -14.65 10.03 -5.24
C ARG A 91 -15.79 11.03 -5.00
N LYS A 92 -15.48 12.26 -4.57
CA LYS A 92 -16.44 13.29 -4.10
C LYS A 92 -17.32 13.94 -5.17
N HIS A 93 -17.54 13.34 -6.33
CA HIS A 93 -18.25 13.99 -7.43
C HIS A 93 -19.76 13.71 -7.53
N ILE A 94 -20.41 13.13 -6.49
CA ILE A 94 -21.85 12.90 -6.53
C ILE A 94 -22.45 13.31 -5.18
N GLY A 95 -23.16 14.46 -5.18
CA GLY A 95 -23.78 15.05 -3.99
C GLY A 95 -24.98 14.23 -3.47
N ASP A 96 -24.70 13.34 -2.52
CA ASP A 96 -25.68 12.61 -1.74
C ASP A 96 -25.20 12.57 -0.28
N ASP A 97 -26.02 13.02 0.67
CA ASP A 97 -25.70 13.05 2.11
C ASP A 97 -25.37 11.64 2.66
N SER A 98 -25.92 10.57 2.05
CA SER A 98 -25.55 9.18 2.37
C SER A 98 -24.11 8.83 2.00
N PHE A 99 -23.47 9.65 1.18
CA PHE A 99 -22.10 9.45 0.69
C PHE A 99 -21.05 9.86 1.74
N GLU A 100 -21.30 10.91 2.53
CA GLU A 100 -20.37 11.34 3.59
C GLU A 100 -20.26 10.29 4.70
N GLU A 101 -21.36 9.66 5.08
CA GLU A 101 -21.33 8.58 6.08
C GLU A 101 -20.56 7.36 5.58
N LYS A 102 -20.76 6.96 4.33
CA LYS A 102 -20.01 5.86 3.69
C LYS A 102 -18.52 6.18 3.60
N GLN A 103 -18.16 7.42 3.25
CA GLN A 103 -16.77 7.86 3.20
C GLN A 103 -16.09 7.81 4.57
N ASN A 104 -16.76 8.30 5.61
CA ASN A 104 -16.22 8.28 6.97
C ASN A 104 -16.02 6.84 7.46
N LYS A 105 -16.93 5.94 7.13
CA LYS A 105 -16.81 4.51 7.45
C LYS A 105 -15.66 3.84 6.68
N GLU A 106 -15.48 4.15 5.40
CA GLU A 106 -14.34 3.66 4.60
C GLU A 106 -13.01 4.19 5.15
N LYS A 107 -12.96 5.47 5.52
CA LYS A 107 -11.78 6.08 6.15
C LYS A 107 -11.39 5.39 7.46
N GLU A 108 -12.36 5.16 8.32
CA GLU A 108 -12.11 4.48 9.59
C GLU A 108 -11.69 3.02 9.37
N SER A 109 -12.30 2.32 8.43
CA SER A 109 -11.93 0.96 8.05
C SER A 109 -10.49 0.87 7.53
N LEU A 110 -10.05 1.80 6.67
CA LEU A 110 -8.67 1.84 6.16
C LEU A 110 -7.65 2.17 7.26
N LYS A 111 -8.01 3.02 8.21
CA LYS A 111 -7.16 3.30 9.38
C LYS A 111 -6.99 2.09 10.28
N GLN A 112 -8.08 1.39 10.58
CA GLN A 112 -8.05 0.15 11.36
C GLN A 112 -7.27 -0.95 10.63
N PHE A 113 -7.43 -1.06 9.31
CA PHE A 113 -6.65 -1.96 8.49
C PHE A 113 -5.16 -1.64 8.58
N SER A 114 -4.77 -0.37 8.39
CA SER A 114 -3.37 0.07 8.51
C SER A 114 -2.75 -0.33 9.85
N ALA A 115 -3.43 0.00 10.94
CA ALA A 115 -2.95 -0.30 12.28
C ALA A 115 -2.77 -1.80 12.56
N LYS A 116 -3.58 -2.66 11.93
CA LYS A 116 -3.57 -4.12 12.13
C LYS A 116 -2.60 -4.84 11.21
N HIS A 117 -2.51 -4.42 9.95
CA HIS A 117 -1.87 -5.18 8.88
C HIS A 117 -0.57 -4.57 8.36
N ILE A 118 -0.28 -3.30 8.68
CA ILE A 118 0.94 -2.62 8.22
C ILE A 118 1.85 -2.34 9.40
N LYS A 119 3.06 -2.91 9.35
CA LYS A 119 4.14 -2.67 10.32
C LYS A 119 5.17 -1.74 9.71
N LEU A 120 5.56 -0.70 10.44
CA LEU A 120 6.61 0.25 10.07
C LEU A 120 7.77 0.12 11.04
N GLU A 121 8.97 -0.03 10.51
CA GLU A 121 10.22 -0.09 11.28
C GLU A 121 11.25 0.85 10.65
N ALA A 122 11.81 1.76 11.46
CA ALA A 122 12.96 2.55 11.08
C ALA A 122 14.18 1.62 11.01
N ILE A 123 14.92 1.66 9.90
CA ILE A 123 16.12 0.87 9.68
C ILE A 123 17.30 1.80 9.41
N ASP A 124 18.51 1.30 9.55
CA ASP A 124 19.72 1.98 9.11
C ASP A 124 20.00 1.74 7.60
N SER A 125 21.09 2.29 7.09
CA SER A 125 21.50 2.11 5.70
C SER A 125 21.91 0.66 5.34
N ASN A 126 22.11 -0.21 6.34
CA ASN A 126 22.40 -1.64 6.16
C ASN A 126 21.13 -2.50 6.23
N GLY A 127 19.97 -1.89 6.53
CA GLY A 127 18.69 -2.59 6.70
C GLY A 127 18.47 -3.15 8.11
N GLU A 128 19.32 -2.80 9.09
CA GLU A 128 19.14 -3.22 10.48
C GLU A 128 18.14 -2.33 11.21
N VAL A 129 17.26 -2.96 12.00
CA VAL A 129 16.21 -2.26 12.74
C VAL A 129 16.82 -1.38 13.83
N LEU A 130 16.53 -0.08 13.80
CA LEU A 130 17.02 0.87 14.78
C LEU A 130 16.43 0.59 16.18
N PRO A 131 17.21 0.77 17.25
CA PRO A 131 16.66 0.77 18.62
C PRO A 131 15.71 1.96 18.81
N ASN A 132 14.76 1.83 19.76
CA ASN A 132 13.83 2.88 20.13
C ASN A 132 12.98 3.43 18.97
N GLN A 133 12.22 2.55 18.34
CA GLN A 133 11.38 2.84 17.16
C GLN A 133 10.41 4.03 17.31
N VAL A 134 10.04 4.40 18.53
CA VAL A 134 9.10 5.50 18.80
C VAL A 134 9.74 6.88 18.56
N GLU A 135 11.02 7.02 18.90
CA GLU A 135 11.77 8.28 18.76
C GLU A 135 12.71 8.26 17.54
N ALA A 136 12.86 7.08 16.91
CA ALA A 136 13.75 6.95 15.78
C ALA A 136 13.32 7.87 14.62
N LYS A 137 14.30 8.56 14.05
CA LYS A 137 14.17 9.25 12.77
C LYS A 137 15.11 8.57 11.79
N SER A 138 14.62 8.29 10.60
CA SER A 138 15.41 7.63 9.56
C SER A 138 15.01 8.11 8.17
N GLU A 139 15.98 8.02 7.25
CA GLU A 139 15.77 8.10 5.80
C GLU A 139 15.35 6.74 5.22
N HIS A 140 15.51 5.66 5.99
CA HIS A 140 15.25 4.29 5.57
C HIS A 140 14.18 3.65 6.44
N TRP A 141 13.17 3.07 5.79
CA TRP A 141 12.03 2.47 6.46
C TRP A 141 11.73 1.09 5.87
N LYS A 142 11.53 0.11 6.74
CA LYS A 142 10.96 -1.17 6.37
C LYS A 142 9.46 -1.14 6.60
N ILE A 143 8.70 -1.41 5.56
CA ILE A 143 7.25 -1.55 5.58
C ILE A 143 6.95 -3.03 5.37
N THR A 144 6.16 -3.61 6.27
CA THR A 144 5.67 -4.99 6.11
C THR A 144 4.15 -4.93 6.14
N ALA A 145 3.49 -5.37 5.07
CA ALA A 145 2.04 -5.54 5.01
C ALA A 145 1.70 -7.02 4.88
N THR A 146 0.68 -7.47 5.60
CA THR A 146 0.07 -8.79 5.45
C THR A 146 -1.35 -8.62 4.94
N PHE A 147 -1.81 -9.53 4.09
CA PHE A 147 -3.15 -9.48 3.51
C PHE A 147 -3.70 -10.91 3.38
N SER A 148 -5.00 -11.05 3.54
CA SER A 148 -5.73 -12.33 3.49
C SER A 148 -6.45 -12.56 2.16
N ASP A 149 -6.59 -11.51 1.33
CA ASP A 149 -7.27 -11.56 0.04
C ASP A 149 -6.86 -10.38 -0.87
N GLU A 150 -7.41 -10.33 -2.09
CA GLU A 150 -7.13 -9.28 -3.08
C GLU A 150 -7.60 -7.89 -2.65
N SER A 151 -8.62 -7.80 -1.82
CA SER A 151 -9.12 -6.52 -1.30
C SER A 151 -8.15 -5.92 -0.30
N GLU A 152 -7.62 -6.73 0.61
CA GLU A 152 -6.62 -6.32 1.59
C GLU A 152 -5.27 -5.99 0.92
N LEU A 153 -4.86 -6.73 -0.12
CA LEU A 153 -3.70 -6.35 -0.94
C LEU A 153 -3.91 -4.99 -1.61
N THR A 154 -5.12 -4.75 -2.15
CA THR A 154 -5.47 -3.46 -2.75
C THR A 154 -5.45 -2.32 -1.72
N ASN A 155 -5.92 -2.57 -0.48
CA ASN A 155 -5.85 -1.60 0.61
C ASN A 155 -4.40 -1.29 1.01
N SER A 156 -3.55 -2.33 1.12
CA SER A 156 -2.10 -2.16 1.37
C SER A 156 -1.45 -1.30 0.28
N TYR A 157 -1.75 -1.59 -1.00
CA TYR A 157 -1.26 -0.82 -2.13
C TYR A 157 -1.69 0.65 -2.07
N ARG A 158 -2.96 0.92 -1.82
CA ARG A 158 -3.49 2.28 -1.74
C ARG A 158 -2.83 3.10 -0.63
N LEU A 159 -2.58 2.48 0.53
CA LEU A 159 -1.95 3.15 1.66
C LEU A 159 -0.46 3.41 1.37
N ILE A 160 0.30 2.39 0.97
CA ILE A 160 1.75 2.48 0.79
C ILE A 160 2.08 3.38 -0.41
N TYR A 161 1.47 3.14 -1.57
CA TYR A 161 1.70 3.97 -2.76
C TYR A 161 1.12 5.38 -2.62
N GLY A 162 -0.05 5.50 -2.01
CA GLY A 162 -0.67 6.79 -1.77
C GLY A 162 0.12 7.71 -0.85
N ALA A 163 1.00 7.17 0.00
CA ALA A 163 1.93 7.95 0.81
C ALA A 163 3.11 8.52 -0.01
N ILE A 164 3.45 7.85 -1.13
CA ILE A 164 4.55 8.26 -2.02
C ILE A 164 4.00 9.11 -3.17
N ASP A 165 2.91 8.65 -3.79
CA ASP A 165 2.30 9.27 -4.96
C ASP A 165 0.80 8.92 -5.01
N ARG A 166 0.15 9.17 -6.14
CA ARG A 166 -1.23 8.78 -6.36
C ARG A 166 -1.32 7.31 -6.78
N PRO A 167 -2.09 6.45 -6.08
CA PRO A 167 -2.30 5.08 -6.53
C PRO A 167 -3.10 5.06 -7.84
N GLU A 168 -2.51 4.47 -8.89
CA GLU A 168 -3.10 4.44 -10.23
C GLU A 168 -4.14 3.32 -10.37
N ALA A 169 -3.95 2.19 -9.68
CA ALA A 169 -4.82 1.03 -9.79
C ALA A 169 -5.99 1.07 -8.80
N LEU A 170 -7.20 0.82 -9.29
CA LEU A 170 -8.39 0.63 -8.46
C LEU A 170 -8.37 -0.73 -7.74
N HIS A 171 -7.88 -1.76 -8.42
CA HIS A 171 -7.69 -3.11 -7.93
C HIS A 171 -6.32 -3.60 -8.36
N VAL A 172 -5.58 -4.23 -7.43
CA VAL A 172 -4.25 -4.80 -7.73
C VAL A 172 -4.39 -6.12 -8.48
N ILE A 173 -5.32 -6.97 -8.07
CA ILE A 173 -5.63 -8.24 -8.72
C ILE A 173 -7.08 -8.24 -9.16
N TYR A 174 -7.34 -8.69 -10.40
CA TYR A 174 -8.70 -8.85 -10.93
C TYR A 174 -8.74 -9.90 -12.04
N PRO A 175 -9.90 -10.55 -12.28
CA PRO A 175 -10.05 -11.55 -13.34
C PRO A 175 -9.66 -10.99 -14.71
N TYR A 176 -9.02 -11.82 -15.54
CA TYR A 176 -8.56 -11.44 -16.86
C TYR A 176 -8.98 -12.44 -17.93
N GLY A 177 -9.64 -11.94 -18.99
CA GLY A 177 -10.09 -12.76 -20.11
C GLY A 177 -11.24 -13.71 -19.75
N GLU A 178 -11.35 -14.79 -20.50
CA GLU A 178 -12.41 -15.81 -20.36
C GLU A 178 -11.99 -17.01 -19.49
N GLU A 179 -10.70 -17.13 -19.21
CA GLU A 179 -10.16 -18.21 -18.38
C GLU A 179 -10.49 -17.96 -16.92
N SER A 180 -11.19 -18.89 -16.27
CA SER A 180 -11.67 -18.73 -14.88
C SER A 180 -10.56 -18.63 -13.82
N ASN A 181 -9.33 -19.00 -14.17
CA ASN A 181 -8.15 -18.95 -13.30
C ASN A 181 -7.10 -17.94 -13.74
N ALA A 182 -7.37 -17.14 -14.78
CA ALA A 182 -6.48 -16.06 -15.23
C ALA A 182 -6.77 -14.74 -14.50
N TYR A 183 -5.74 -14.12 -13.98
CA TYR A 183 -5.81 -12.86 -13.25
C TYR A 183 -4.79 -11.86 -13.74
N MET A 184 -5.18 -10.60 -13.80
CA MET A 184 -4.28 -9.47 -14.02
C MET A 184 -3.77 -8.98 -12.68
N PHE A 185 -2.44 -8.82 -12.57
CA PHE A 185 -1.79 -8.06 -11.50
C PHE A 185 -1.40 -6.70 -12.05
N ASN A 186 -1.78 -5.61 -11.37
CA ASN A 186 -1.50 -4.25 -11.80
C ASN A 186 -1.33 -3.30 -10.60
N MET A 187 -0.16 -2.69 -10.48
CA MET A 187 0.15 -1.70 -9.44
C MET A 187 0.60 -0.36 -10.01
N GLY A 188 0.58 -0.20 -11.35
CA GLY A 188 1.13 1.00 -11.97
C GLY A 188 2.67 1.02 -11.94
N ARG A 189 3.27 2.20 -11.73
CA ARG A 189 4.71 2.42 -11.84
C ARG A 189 5.47 1.93 -10.61
N SER A 190 6.62 1.29 -10.82
CA SER A 190 7.55 0.92 -9.73
C SER A 190 8.42 2.10 -9.30
N TYR A 191 8.66 2.25 -8.00
CA TYR A 191 9.53 3.29 -7.42
C TYR A 191 10.95 2.80 -7.11
N GLY A 192 11.22 1.53 -7.31
CA GLY A 192 12.49 0.84 -7.16
C GLY A 192 12.40 -0.54 -7.80
N THR A 193 13.23 -1.47 -7.36
CA THR A 193 13.13 -2.87 -7.79
C THR A 193 11.93 -3.53 -7.12
N THR A 194 11.03 -4.10 -7.91
CA THR A 194 9.86 -4.82 -7.37
C THR A 194 9.89 -6.26 -7.84
N THR A 195 10.00 -7.21 -6.91
CA THR A 195 9.95 -8.65 -7.17
C THR A 195 8.63 -9.21 -6.66
N ILE A 196 7.90 -9.90 -7.52
CA ILE A 196 6.61 -10.48 -7.21
C ILE A 196 6.68 -11.98 -7.46
N THR A 197 6.31 -12.76 -6.44
CA THR A 197 6.15 -14.21 -6.52
C THR A 197 4.66 -14.54 -6.43
N VAL A 198 4.15 -15.34 -7.36
CA VAL A 198 2.76 -15.80 -7.35
C VAL A 198 2.70 -17.32 -7.19
N ASP A 199 1.72 -17.83 -6.45
CA ASP A 199 1.43 -19.29 -6.45
C ASP A 199 0.60 -19.62 -7.71
N GLY A 200 1.33 -19.78 -8.83
CA GLY A 200 0.74 -19.98 -10.15
C GLY A 200 1.77 -19.84 -11.25
N GLU A 201 1.31 -19.77 -12.49
CA GLU A 201 2.14 -19.64 -13.69
C GLU A 201 1.98 -18.23 -14.27
N ILE A 202 3.09 -17.52 -14.52
CA ILE A 202 3.05 -16.21 -15.19
C ILE A 202 2.96 -16.43 -16.70
N LYS A 203 1.96 -15.80 -17.32
CA LYS A 203 1.75 -15.89 -18.79
C LYS A 203 2.80 -15.06 -19.52
N THR A 204 3.67 -15.74 -20.25
CA THR A 204 4.76 -15.11 -21.02
C THR A 204 4.31 -14.55 -22.38
N ASP A 205 3.12 -14.91 -22.85
CA ASP A 205 2.48 -14.34 -24.04
C ASP A 205 1.85 -12.96 -23.79
N PHE A 206 1.71 -12.56 -22.52
CA PHE A 206 1.30 -11.21 -22.15
C PHE A 206 2.50 -10.26 -22.13
N LYS A 207 2.38 -9.12 -22.84
CA LYS A 207 3.45 -8.11 -22.85
C LYS A 207 3.59 -7.44 -21.49
N THR A 208 4.71 -7.66 -20.83
CA THR A 208 5.09 -7.05 -19.56
C THR A 208 6.44 -6.36 -19.66
N ASP A 209 6.69 -5.37 -18.79
CA ASP A 209 7.99 -4.69 -18.66
C ASP A 209 8.92 -5.43 -17.67
N GLY A 210 8.43 -6.47 -17.01
CA GLY A 210 9.19 -7.26 -16.05
C GLY A 210 9.94 -8.44 -16.66
N VAL A 211 10.97 -8.89 -15.95
CA VAL A 211 11.73 -10.11 -16.28
C VAL A 211 11.10 -11.30 -15.54
N VAL A 212 10.60 -12.27 -16.29
CA VAL A 212 9.94 -13.46 -15.78
C VAL A 212 10.94 -14.61 -15.58
N ASN A 213 10.91 -15.24 -14.42
CA ASN A 213 11.65 -16.44 -14.09
C ASN A 213 10.75 -17.43 -13.32
N GLY A 214 10.10 -18.35 -14.05
CA GLY A 214 9.11 -19.26 -13.49
C GLY A 214 7.88 -18.52 -12.96
N ASN A 215 7.64 -18.63 -11.66
CA ASN A 215 6.53 -17.95 -10.97
C ASN A 215 6.95 -16.62 -10.30
N ILE A 216 8.13 -16.13 -10.64
CA ILE A 216 8.69 -14.88 -10.13
C ILE A 216 8.80 -13.89 -11.30
N ILE A 217 8.44 -12.64 -11.05
CA ILE A 217 8.64 -11.54 -11.98
C ILE A 217 9.29 -10.37 -11.27
N THR A 218 10.29 -9.77 -11.91
CA THR A 218 11.03 -8.63 -11.36
C THR A 218 10.91 -7.43 -12.30
N PHE A 219 10.57 -6.30 -11.73
CA PHE A 219 10.49 -5.00 -12.39
C PHE A 219 11.58 -4.09 -11.85
N GLU A 220 12.29 -3.42 -12.72
CA GLU A 220 13.20 -2.33 -12.35
C GLU A 220 12.41 -1.05 -12.05
N LYS A 221 13.10 -0.06 -11.48
CA LYS A 221 12.55 1.28 -11.24
C LYS A 221 11.96 1.86 -12.53
N ASP A 222 10.85 2.59 -12.39
CA ASP A 222 10.14 3.28 -13.46
C ASP A 222 9.46 2.37 -14.51
N LYS A 223 9.38 1.07 -14.23
CA LYS A 223 8.64 0.11 -15.06
C LYS A 223 7.19 0.01 -14.61
N ASN A 224 6.30 -0.30 -15.56
CA ASN A 224 4.90 -0.54 -15.26
C ASN A 224 4.71 -1.97 -14.74
N ILE A 225 4.31 -2.11 -13.48
CA ILE A 225 4.04 -3.39 -12.83
C ILE A 225 2.68 -3.91 -13.32
N ARG A 226 2.74 -4.67 -14.40
CA ARG A 226 1.55 -5.27 -15.02
C ARG A 226 1.89 -6.59 -15.67
N PHE A 227 1.16 -7.66 -15.28
CA PHE A 227 1.31 -9.00 -15.87
C PHE A 227 0.06 -9.83 -15.65
N VAL A 228 -0.05 -10.93 -16.39
CA VAL A 228 -1.12 -11.93 -16.21
C VAL A 228 -0.54 -13.20 -15.65
N PHE A 229 -1.25 -13.81 -14.72
CA PHE A 229 -0.88 -15.10 -14.17
C PHE A 229 -2.09 -16.05 -14.08
N LEU A 230 -1.81 -17.33 -14.16
CA LEU A 230 -2.77 -18.40 -13.92
C LEU A 230 -2.64 -18.85 -12.47
N LYS A 231 -3.70 -18.70 -11.71
CA LYS A 231 -3.80 -19.15 -10.32
C LYS A 231 -3.62 -20.66 -10.24
N ALA A 232 -2.75 -21.15 -9.35
CA ALA A 232 -2.57 -22.57 -9.15
C ALA A 232 -3.87 -23.25 -8.68
N SER A 233 -4.22 -24.34 -9.33
CA SER A 233 -5.34 -25.17 -8.88
C SER A 233 -4.84 -26.17 -7.83
N HIS A 234 -5.16 -25.92 -6.56
CA HIS A 234 -4.84 -26.86 -5.47
C HIS A 234 -5.58 -28.18 -5.56
N THR A 235 -6.60 -28.29 -6.41
CA THR A 235 -7.38 -29.51 -6.58
C THR A 235 -6.48 -30.69 -6.96
N ILE A 236 -5.56 -30.51 -7.91
CA ILE A 236 -4.63 -31.56 -8.33
C ILE A 236 -3.65 -31.91 -7.21
N ARG A 237 -3.09 -30.91 -6.51
CA ARG A 237 -2.17 -31.14 -5.39
C ARG A 237 -2.84 -31.89 -4.23
N ASN A 238 -4.06 -31.50 -3.87
CA ASN A 238 -4.82 -32.13 -2.81
C ASN A 238 -5.22 -33.56 -3.18
N VAL A 239 -5.59 -33.80 -4.44
CA VAL A 239 -5.87 -35.16 -4.95
C VAL A 239 -4.60 -36.01 -4.91
N MET A 240 -3.45 -35.49 -5.35
CA MET A 240 -2.17 -36.24 -5.29
C MET A 240 -1.77 -36.57 -3.86
N ILE A 241 -1.90 -35.64 -2.91
CA ILE A 241 -1.64 -35.88 -1.49
C ILE A 241 -2.60 -36.97 -0.98
N GLY A 242 -3.88 -36.89 -1.30
CA GLY A 242 -4.88 -37.89 -0.92
C GLY A 242 -4.55 -39.29 -1.46
N VAL A 243 -4.12 -39.40 -2.71
CA VAL A 243 -3.69 -40.67 -3.32
C VAL A 243 -2.45 -41.23 -2.61
N VAL A 244 -1.44 -40.41 -2.32
CA VAL A 244 -0.23 -40.84 -1.61
C VAL A 244 -0.57 -41.35 -0.21
N VAL A 245 -1.38 -40.61 0.55
CA VAL A 245 -1.82 -41.00 1.90
C VAL A 245 -2.61 -42.33 1.82
N PHE A 246 -3.52 -42.46 0.85
CA PHE A 246 -4.29 -43.67 0.65
C PHE A 246 -3.38 -44.87 0.36
N VAL A 247 -2.40 -44.76 -0.53
CA VAL A 247 -1.45 -45.82 -0.87
C VAL A 247 -0.62 -46.23 0.35
N VAL A 248 -0.17 -45.27 1.17
CA VAL A 248 0.60 -45.55 2.39
C VAL A 248 -0.25 -46.28 3.42
N VAL A 249 -1.50 -45.85 3.64
CA VAL A 249 -2.41 -46.52 4.60
C VAL A 249 -2.75 -47.93 4.16
N VAL A 250 -3.09 -48.10 2.88
CA VAL A 250 -3.41 -49.47 2.33
C VAL A 250 -2.18 -50.37 2.39
N GLY A 251 -0.99 -49.86 2.04
CA GLY A 251 0.26 -50.60 2.14
C GLY A 251 0.57 -51.05 3.57
N ALA A 252 0.43 -50.13 4.54
CA ALA A 252 0.61 -50.40 5.96
C ALA A 252 -0.39 -51.48 6.46
N TYR A 253 -1.67 -51.41 6.05
CA TYR A 253 -2.70 -52.36 6.39
C TYR A 253 -2.39 -53.77 5.84
N ILE A 254 -1.94 -53.89 4.58
CA ILE A 254 -1.55 -55.14 3.96
C ILE A 254 -0.36 -55.77 4.68
N LEU A 255 0.64 -54.97 5.05
CA LEU A 255 1.80 -55.47 5.80
C LEU A 255 1.44 -55.92 7.21
N TRP A 256 0.56 -55.19 7.89
CA TRP A 256 0.06 -55.59 9.21
C TRP A 256 -0.70 -56.92 9.15
N ARG A 257 -1.59 -57.06 8.15
CA ARG A 257 -2.37 -58.30 7.95
C ARG A 257 -1.50 -59.54 7.61
N LYS A 258 -0.33 -59.34 6.98
CA LYS A 258 0.61 -60.43 6.68
C LYS A 258 1.48 -60.85 7.88
N ARG A 259 1.55 -60.03 8.93
CA ARG A 259 2.35 -60.32 10.13
C ARG A 259 1.54 -60.88 11.30
N GLY A 260 0.24 -60.88 11.24
CA GLY A 260 -0.67 -61.58 12.17
C GLY A 260 -1.17 -62.84 11.56
#